data_59bbf08e0468e1bb800196310a43eccb
#
_entry.id   59bbf08e0468e1bb800196310a43eccb
#
_cell.length_a   1.000
_cell.length_b   1.000
_cell.length_c   1.000
_cell.angle_alpha   90.00
_cell.angle_beta   90.00
_cell.angle_gamma   90.00
#
_symmetry.space_group_name_H-M   'P 1'
#
loop_
_entity.id
_entity.type
_entity.pdbx_description
1 polymer ?
#
loop_
_entity_poly.entity_id
_entity_poly.type
_entity_poly.pdbx_seq_one_letter_code
_entity_poly.pdbx_strand_id
1 'polypeptide(L)'
;MKHKKLLSVISASAAALMIAATMSACSASGSGNSTLNANKDYAIKVISDFNSNSKAAEFEFSDQAYAKGGTAAMLFKPDISAEDLQQVARNLFLTSITVTNEKGDIVACYPEGAESGKIKDSKDKAVFNKVVKGVSEKYMTDPVYNAEDGTYAVLAGVRRKDADGAVVIGYNTKDYAAVTGTDLAKLCGANAVVIKDGAVLSSTLEGVKAEGKLEDLGISADDLKKDSFTVKVGDKSYSAVASTKGDLTVICAG
;
A
#
# COMPACT_ATOMS: atom_id res chain seq x y z
N MET A 1 27.96 -6.50 -16.50
CA MET A 1 28.14 -6.83 -15.08
C MET A 1 28.20 -5.55 -14.23
N LYS A 2 27.08 -4.86 -13.90
CA LYS A 2 27.07 -3.70 -12.97
C LYS A 2 25.68 -3.42 -12.36
N HIS A 3 24.78 -4.41 -12.25
CA HIS A 3 23.42 -4.20 -11.68
C HIS A 3 23.16 -4.85 -10.33
N LYS A 4 24.20 -5.30 -9.60
CA LYS A 4 24.04 -5.98 -8.29
C LYS A 4 24.13 -5.06 -7.06
N LYS A 5 24.25 -3.74 -7.21
CA LYS A 5 24.44 -2.83 -6.08
C LYS A 5 23.24 -1.97 -5.68
N LEU A 6 22.14 -1.97 -6.45
CA LEU A 6 20.99 -1.14 -6.10
C LEU A 6 20.00 -1.81 -5.15
N LEU A 7 19.93 -3.15 -5.15
CA LEU A 7 19.01 -3.91 -4.29
C LEU A 7 19.42 -3.98 -2.81
N SER A 8 20.67 -3.61 -2.47
CA SER A 8 21.15 -3.68 -1.09
C SER A 8 20.91 -2.41 -0.25
N VAL A 9 20.44 -1.33 -0.87
CA VAL A 9 20.26 -0.04 -0.16
C VAL A 9 18.87 0.07 0.46
N ILE A 10 17.86 -0.60 -0.10
CA ILE A 10 16.49 -0.53 0.42
C ILE A 10 16.30 -1.45 1.62
N SER A 11 16.98 -2.60 1.67
CA SER A 11 16.95 -3.49 2.84
C SER A 11 17.71 -2.94 4.05
N ALA A 12 18.68 -2.05 3.85
CA ALA A 12 19.46 -1.46 4.93
C ALA A 12 18.73 -0.30 5.64
N SER A 13 17.82 0.40 4.96
CA SER A 13 17.09 1.49 5.57
C SER A 13 15.92 1.01 6.46
N ALA A 14 15.34 -0.15 6.18
CA ALA A 14 14.32 -0.75 7.05
C ALA A 14 14.93 -1.35 8.34
N ALA A 15 16.19 -1.79 8.30
CA ALA A 15 16.89 -2.35 9.46
C ALA A 15 17.51 -1.28 10.38
N ALA A 16 17.75 -0.07 9.89
CA ALA A 16 18.38 0.99 10.68
C ALA A 16 17.41 1.77 11.59
N LEU A 17 16.10 1.51 11.52
CA LEU A 17 15.09 2.15 12.38
C LEU A 17 14.83 1.38 13.69
N MET A 18 15.54 0.27 13.94
CA MET A 18 15.52 -0.39 15.25
C MET A 18 16.60 0.17 16.19
N ILE A 19 16.72 1.47 16.32
CA ILE A 19 17.34 2.04 17.51
C ILE A 19 16.22 2.11 18.55
N ALA A 20 16.18 1.06 19.37
CA ALA A 20 15.40 1.04 20.59
C ALA A 20 15.79 2.26 21.44
N ALA A 21 15.06 3.34 21.32
CA ALA A 21 14.99 4.31 22.40
C ALA A 21 14.25 3.61 23.56
N THR A 22 15.00 2.89 24.40
CA THR A 22 14.56 2.57 25.75
C THR A 22 14.41 3.89 26.49
N MET A 23 13.31 4.56 26.28
CA MET A 23 12.87 5.64 27.14
C MET A 23 12.43 5.02 28.43
N SER A 24 13.36 4.98 29.40
CA SER A 24 13.06 4.76 30.80
C SER A 24 11.91 5.67 31.17
N ALA A 25 10.81 5.08 31.62
CA ALA A 25 9.75 5.80 32.29
C ALA A 25 10.34 6.43 33.57
N CYS A 26 10.87 7.63 33.45
CA CYS A 26 11.10 8.48 34.59
C CYS A 26 9.73 9.03 35.02
N SER A 27 9.19 8.46 36.09
CA SER A 27 8.13 9.06 36.88
C SER A 27 8.65 10.38 37.47
N ALA A 28 8.43 11.46 36.73
CA ALA A 28 8.59 12.81 37.23
C ALA A 28 7.22 13.48 37.26
N SER A 29 6.65 13.60 38.40
CA SER A 29 5.51 14.47 38.68
C SER A 29 5.87 15.89 38.25
N GLY A 30 5.23 16.39 37.20
CA GLY A 30 5.32 17.81 36.89
C GLY A 30 5.57 18.23 35.43
N SER A 31 5.25 17.45 34.39
CA SER A 31 5.20 17.95 33.04
C SER A 31 4.51 17.03 32.03
N GLY A 32 3.32 16.54 32.34
CA GLY A 32 2.57 15.64 31.47
C GLY A 32 2.47 16.13 30.01
N ASN A 33 2.26 17.42 29.81
CA ASN A 33 2.12 18.00 28.46
C ASN A 33 3.43 18.10 27.69
N SER A 34 4.58 18.27 28.33
CA SER A 34 5.87 18.38 27.61
C SER A 34 6.29 17.01 27.05
N THR A 35 6.09 15.94 27.80
CA THR A 35 6.38 14.57 27.34
C THR A 35 5.44 14.16 26.21
N LEU A 36 4.14 14.46 26.32
CA LEU A 36 3.17 14.17 25.27
C LEU A 36 3.49 14.92 23.96
N ASN A 37 3.90 16.19 24.04
CA ASN A 37 4.32 16.95 22.87
C ASN A 37 5.59 16.38 22.24
N ALA A 38 6.58 15.99 23.02
CA ALA A 38 7.78 15.34 22.51
C ALA A 38 7.45 14.00 21.80
N ASN A 39 6.56 13.20 22.36
CA ASN A 39 6.09 11.96 21.75
C ASN A 39 5.33 12.24 20.45
N LYS A 40 4.48 13.27 20.42
CA LYS A 40 3.77 13.73 19.23
C LYS A 40 4.74 14.14 18.12
N ASP A 41 5.75 14.93 18.44
CA ASP A 41 6.74 15.41 17.46
C ASP A 41 7.55 14.25 16.88
N TYR A 42 7.91 13.28 17.71
CA TYR A 42 8.54 12.04 17.25
C TYR A 42 7.60 11.23 16.35
N ALA A 43 6.37 10.99 16.78
CA ALA A 43 5.38 10.20 16.05
C ALA A 43 5.05 10.82 14.68
N ILE A 44 4.96 12.15 14.59
CA ILE A 44 4.72 12.84 13.32
C ILE A 44 5.89 12.68 12.34
N LYS A 45 7.12 12.64 12.85
CA LYS A 45 8.30 12.32 12.04
C LYS A 45 8.22 10.90 11.51
N VAL A 46 7.91 9.93 12.36
CA VAL A 46 7.72 8.52 11.95
C VAL A 46 6.67 8.40 10.84
N ILE A 47 5.51 9.06 11.00
CA ILE A 47 4.45 9.07 9.99
C ILE A 47 4.90 9.74 8.69
N SER A 48 5.65 10.82 8.78
CA SER A 48 6.20 11.51 7.61
C SER A 48 7.15 10.61 6.81
N ASP A 49 8.04 9.92 7.52
CA ASP A 49 9.00 8.99 6.92
C ASP A 49 8.26 7.78 6.31
N PHE A 50 7.27 7.24 7.01
CA PHE A 50 6.42 6.16 6.49
C PHE A 50 5.67 6.58 5.22
N ASN A 51 5.02 7.74 5.20
CA ASN A 51 4.31 8.25 4.04
C ASN A 51 5.25 8.43 2.83
N SER A 52 6.46 8.90 3.07
CA SER A 52 7.48 9.07 2.01
C SER A 52 7.93 7.71 1.46
N ASN A 53 8.20 6.74 2.35
CA ASN A 53 8.60 5.39 1.97
C ASN A 53 7.47 4.63 1.28
N SER A 54 6.23 4.76 1.75
CA SER A 54 5.06 4.14 1.12
C SER A 54 4.82 4.65 -0.29
N LYS A 55 4.94 5.97 -0.50
CA LYS A 55 4.83 6.56 -1.85
C LYS A 55 5.95 6.09 -2.78
N ALA A 56 7.18 5.99 -2.27
CA ALA A 56 8.30 5.49 -3.05
C ALA A 56 8.08 4.01 -3.43
N ALA A 57 7.60 3.18 -2.49
CA ALA A 57 7.29 1.78 -2.74
C ALA A 57 6.12 1.61 -3.73
N GLU A 58 5.08 2.44 -3.62
CA GLU A 58 3.96 2.46 -4.57
C GLU A 58 4.43 2.84 -5.97
N PHE A 59 5.27 3.86 -6.08
CA PHE A 59 5.84 4.27 -7.36
C PHE A 59 6.69 3.15 -7.96
N GLU A 60 7.58 2.53 -7.19
CA GLU A 60 8.42 1.42 -7.63
C GLU A 60 7.58 0.20 -8.06
N PHE A 61 6.56 -0.13 -7.29
CA PHE A 61 5.63 -1.21 -7.61
C PHE A 61 4.90 -0.96 -8.93
N SER A 62 4.40 0.26 -9.10
CA SER A 62 3.72 0.69 -10.32
C SER A 62 4.66 0.65 -11.54
N ASP A 63 5.88 1.16 -11.38
CA ASP A 63 6.87 1.17 -12.45
C ASP A 63 7.26 -0.24 -12.88
N GLN A 64 7.47 -1.14 -11.91
CA GLN A 64 7.72 -2.56 -12.18
C GLN A 64 6.55 -3.23 -12.93
N ALA A 65 5.31 -3.00 -12.49
CA ALA A 65 4.13 -3.56 -13.13
C ALA A 65 4.00 -3.08 -14.59
N TYR A 66 4.18 -1.78 -14.83
CA TYR A 66 4.14 -1.23 -16.19
C TYR A 66 5.30 -1.69 -17.07
N ALA A 67 6.50 -1.80 -16.53
CA ALA A 67 7.66 -2.31 -17.27
C ALA A 67 7.44 -3.76 -17.71
N LYS A 68 6.91 -4.61 -16.81
CA LYS A 68 6.55 -5.99 -17.11
C LYS A 68 5.44 -6.07 -18.15
N GLY A 69 4.39 -5.26 -18.02
CA GLY A 69 3.30 -5.15 -19.00
C GLY A 69 3.79 -4.73 -20.36
N GLY A 70 4.66 -3.72 -20.44
CA GLY A 70 5.31 -3.27 -21.66
C GLY A 70 6.17 -4.36 -22.32
N THR A 71 6.93 -5.10 -21.52
CA THR A 71 7.72 -6.24 -22.02
C THR A 71 6.82 -7.37 -22.54
N ALA A 72 5.74 -7.71 -21.82
CA ALA A 72 4.76 -8.68 -22.30
C ALA A 72 4.14 -8.25 -23.63
N ALA A 73 3.81 -6.95 -23.77
CA ALA A 73 3.25 -6.41 -25.02
C ALA A 73 4.24 -6.44 -26.20
N MET A 74 5.54 -6.32 -25.94
CA MET A 74 6.57 -6.45 -26.96
C MET A 74 6.82 -7.92 -27.37
N LEU A 75 6.68 -8.85 -26.44
CA LEU A 75 6.89 -10.27 -26.68
C LEU A 75 5.66 -10.97 -27.28
N PHE A 76 4.49 -10.37 -27.12
CA PHE A 76 3.26 -10.91 -27.70
C PHE A 76 3.30 -10.87 -29.22
N LYS A 77 2.86 -11.97 -29.85
CA LYS A 77 2.62 -12.11 -31.30
C LYS A 77 1.24 -12.70 -31.51
N PRO A 78 0.54 -12.35 -32.62
CA PRO A 78 -0.82 -12.86 -32.87
C PRO A 78 -0.95 -14.38 -32.93
N ASP A 79 0.13 -15.06 -33.27
CA ASP A 79 0.25 -16.51 -33.40
C ASP A 79 0.95 -17.19 -32.19
N ILE A 80 1.12 -16.46 -31.09
CA ILE A 80 1.78 -16.99 -29.89
C ILE A 80 1.01 -18.20 -29.37
N SER A 81 1.72 -19.30 -29.10
CA SER A 81 1.11 -20.46 -28.49
C SER A 81 0.78 -20.22 -27.02
N ALA A 82 -0.16 -20.99 -26.45
CA ALA A 82 -0.46 -20.96 -25.03
C ALA A 82 0.78 -21.25 -24.15
N GLU A 83 1.63 -22.17 -24.62
CA GLU A 83 2.89 -22.51 -23.94
C GLU A 83 3.88 -21.35 -23.94
N ASP A 84 4.04 -20.65 -25.07
CA ASP A 84 4.93 -19.50 -25.15
C ASP A 84 4.39 -18.34 -24.29
N LEU A 85 3.08 -18.10 -24.28
CA LEU A 85 2.47 -17.09 -23.43
C LEU A 85 2.67 -17.41 -21.93
N GLN A 86 2.53 -18.70 -21.55
CA GLN A 86 2.86 -19.18 -20.22
C GLN A 86 4.35 -18.93 -19.88
N GLN A 87 5.25 -19.18 -20.84
CA GLN A 87 6.68 -18.95 -20.63
C GLN A 87 6.98 -17.46 -20.45
N VAL A 88 6.32 -16.57 -21.20
CA VAL A 88 6.41 -15.12 -20.99
C VAL A 88 5.96 -14.75 -19.58
N ALA A 89 4.82 -15.28 -19.13
CA ALA A 89 4.32 -15.03 -17.78
C ALA A 89 5.31 -15.47 -16.69
N ARG A 90 5.87 -16.68 -16.82
CA ARG A 90 6.86 -17.20 -15.88
C ARG A 90 8.13 -16.38 -15.84
N ASN A 91 8.68 -16.03 -17.01
CA ASN A 91 9.92 -15.26 -17.12
C ASN A 91 9.80 -13.85 -16.54
N LEU A 92 8.60 -13.27 -16.59
CA LEU A 92 8.30 -11.95 -16.04
C LEU A 92 7.74 -12.01 -14.62
N PHE A 93 7.56 -13.21 -14.04
CA PHE A 93 6.95 -13.42 -12.72
C PHE A 93 5.56 -12.77 -12.64
N LEU A 94 4.71 -13.09 -13.62
CA LEU A 94 3.33 -12.62 -13.69
C LEU A 94 2.37 -13.70 -13.22
N THR A 95 1.28 -13.28 -12.60
CA THR A 95 0.19 -14.19 -12.19
C THR A 95 -0.77 -14.44 -13.33
N SER A 96 -0.91 -13.49 -14.25
CA SER A 96 -1.75 -13.61 -15.44
C SER A 96 -1.31 -12.71 -16.57
N ILE A 97 -1.69 -13.07 -17.80
CA ILE A 97 -1.62 -12.22 -18.99
C ILE A 97 -2.95 -12.38 -19.72
N THR A 98 -3.58 -11.27 -20.07
CA THR A 98 -4.77 -11.23 -20.93
C THR A 98 -4.51 -10.28 -22.08
N VAL A 99 -4.71 -10.73 -23.32
CA VAL A 99 -4.54 -9.93 -24.51
C VAL A 99 -5.88 -9.74 -25.21
N THR A 100 -6.17 -8.50 -25.61
CA THR A 100 -7.42 -8.17 -26.28
C THR A 100 -7.21 -7.60 -27.68
N ASN A 101 -8.28 -7.63 -28.49
CA ASN A 101 -8.39 -6.84 -29.71
C ASN A 101 -8.97 -5.43 -29.39
N GLU A 102 -9.16 -4.63 -30.44
CA GLU A 102 -9.73 -3.28 -30.38
C GLU A 102 -11.17 -3.23 -29.82
N LYS A 103 -11.89 -4.34 -29.89
CA LYS A 103 -13.28 -4.46 -29.37
C LYS A 103 -13.30 -4.90 -27.90
N GLY A 104 -12.13 -5.21 -27.32
CA GLY A 104 -12.01 -5.76 -25.98
C GLY A 104 -12.34 -7.26 -25.88
N ASP A 105 -12.41 -7.95 -27.03
CA ASP A 105 -12.52 -9.42 -27.02
C ASP A 105 -11.16 -10.01 -26.66
N ILE A 106 -11.14 -11.03 -25.80
CA ILE A 106 -9.91 -11.72 -25.40
C ILE A 106 -9.46 -12.60 -26.55
N VAL A 107 -8.23 -12.42 -27.00
CA VAL A 107 -7.60 -13.17 -28.09
C VAL A 107 -6.56 -14.16 -27.59
N ALA A 108 -6.00 -13.96 -26.41
CA ALA A 108 -5.09 -14.88 -25.73
C ALA A 108 -5.10 -14.59 -24.22
N CYS A 109 -4.94 -15.61 -23.39
CA CYS A 109 -4.79 -15.44 -21.95
C CYS A 109 -3.95 -16.56 -21.32
N TYR A 110 -3.36 -16.22 -20.17
CA TYR A 110 -2.69 -17.12 -19.23
C TYR A 110 -3.10 -16.73 -17.80
N PRO A 111 -3.51 -17.69 -16.92
CA PRO A 111 -3.76 -19.11 -17.24
C PRO A 111 -4.86 -19.29 -18.28
N GLU A 112 -4.79 -20.38 -19.03
CA GLU A 112 -5.78 -20.68 -20.06
C GLU A 112 -7.18 -20.80 -19.43
N GLY A 113 -8.17 -20.13 -20.01
CA GLY A 113 -9.56 -20.14 -19.52
C GLY A 113 -9.79 -19.28 -18.27
N ALA A 114 -8.77 -18.59 -17.75
CA ALA A 114 -8.92 -17.71 -16.59
C ALA A 114 -9.89 -16.56 -16.86
N GLU A 115 -9.93 -16.07 -18.10
CA GLU A 115 -10.93 -15.10 -18.55
C GLU A 115 -11.52 -15.56 -19.90
N SER A 116 -12.77 -15.98 -19.89
CA SER A 116 -13.53 -16.25 -21.11
C SER A 116 -14.47 -15.08 -21.39
N GLY A 117 -14.48 -14.57 -22.62
CA GLY A 117 -15.43 -13.54 -23.03
C GLY A 117 -14.80 -12.17 -23.29
N LYS A 118 -15.55 -11.11 -22.99
CA LYS A 118 -15.12 -9.73 -23.23
C LYS A 118 -14.65 -9.10 -21.96
N ILE A 119 -13.48 -8.48 -21.98
CA ILE A 119 -12.95 -7.70 -20.86
C ILE A 119 -13.96 -6.64 -20.37
N LYS A 120 -14.78 -6.09 -21.27
CA LYS A 120 -15.84 -5.14 -20.88
C LYS A 120 -16.83 -5.66 -19.85
N ASP A 121 -16.93 -6.99 -19.71
CA ASP A 121 -17.85 -7.66 -18.80
C ASP A 121 -17.16 -8.08 -17.49
N SER A 122 -15.84 -7.89 -17.40
CA SER A 122 -15.05 -8.17 -16.18
C SER A 122 -15.28 -7.11 -15.09
N LYS A 123 -14.95 -7.45 -13.85
CA LYS A 123 -15.01 -6.50 -12.72
C LYS A 123 -14.11 -5.27 -12.94
N ASP A 124 -13.04 -5.44 -13.71
CA ASP A 124 -12.02 -4.42 -13.98
C ASP A 124 -12.19 -3.72 -15.33
N LYS A 125 -13.42 -3.79 -15.89
CA LYS A 125 -13.74 -3.18 -17.19
C LYS A 125 -13.32 -1.71 -17.34
N ALA A 126 -13.26 -0.96 -16.25
CA ALA A 126 -12.84 0.44 -16.28
C ALA A 126 -11.36 0.58 -16.64
N VAL A 127 -10.50 -0.31 -16.15
CA VAL A 127 -9.06 -0.38 -16.47
C VAL A 127 -8.86 -0.59 -17.95
N PHE A 128 -9.52 -1.60 -18.47
CA PHE A 128 -9.36 -2.04 -19.84
C PHE A 128 -9.99 -1.08 -20.83
N ASN A 129 -11.14 -0.49 -20.50
CA ASN A 129 -11.79 0.50 -21.34
C ASN A 129 -10.92 1.74 -21.59
N LYS A 130 -10.10 2.15 -20.60
CA LYS A 130 -9.19 3.28 -20.80
C LYS A 130 -8.12 2.97 -21.82
N VAL A 131 -7.51 1.78 -21.74
CA VAL A 131 -6.40 1.38 -22.61
C VAL A 131 -6.90 0.92 -23.99
N VAL A 132 -7.91 0.05 -24.04
CA VAL A 132 -8.46 -0.47 -25.30
C VAL A 132 -9.06 0.64 -26.15
N LYS A 133 -9.77 1.60 -25.54
CA LYS A 133 -10.34 2.75 -26.24
C LYS A 133 -9.33 3.85 -26.58
N GLY A 134 -8.06 3.67 -26.23
CA GLY A 134 -7.02 4.65 -26.54
C GLY A 134 -7.09 5.94 -25.70
N VAL A 135 -7.84 5.95 -24.61
CA VAL A 135 -7.92 7.09 -23.67
C VAL A 135 -6.60 7.26 -22.91
N SER A 136 -5.90 6.15 -22.66
CA SER A 136 -4.59 6.11 -22.00
C SER A 136 -3.71 5.04 -22.62
N GLU A 137 -2.41 5.29 -22.67
CA GLU A 137 -1.42 4.28 -23.10
C GLU A 137 -1.25 3.15 -22.07
N LYS A 138 -1.52 3.45 -20.80
CA LYS A 138 -1.41 2.51 -19.70
C LYS A 138 -2.39 2.85 -18.58
N TYR A 139 -2.80 1.86 -17.82
CA TYR A 139 -3.64 2.02 -16.63
C TYR A 139 -3.40 0.85 -15.67
N MET A 140 -3.49 1.10 -14.37
CA MET A 140 -3.32 0.11 -13.32
C MET A 140 -4.44 0.25 -12.29
N THR A 141 -4.89 -0.86 -11.71
CA THR A 141 -5.78 -0.88 -10.55
C THR A 141 -5.05 -0.42 -9.30
N ASP A 142 -5.80 -0.02 -8.28
CA ASP A 142 -5.24 0.13 -6.96
C ASP A 142 -4.70 -1.22 -6.44
N PRO A 143 -3.61 -1.22 -5.65
CA PRO A 143 -3.08 -2.43 -5.05
C PRO A 143 -4.08 -3.08 -4.09
N VAL A 144 -4.30 -4.38 -4.24
CA VAL A 144 -5.17 -5.18 -3.37
C VAL A 144 -4.32 -6.13 -2.54
N TYR A 145 -4.47 -6.06 -1.21
CA TYR A 145 -3.77 -6.96 -0.30
C TYR A 145 -4.43 -8.34 -0.29
N ASN A 146 -3.62 -9.37 -0.48
CA ASN A 146 -4.02 -10.77 -0.31
C ASN A 146 -3.45 -11.30 1.01
N ALA A 147 -4.34 -11.58 1.96
CA ALA A 147 -3.95 -12.04 3.29
C ALA A 147 -3.45 -13.50 3.31
N GLU A 148 -3.79 -14.31 2.30
CA GLU A 148 -3.41 -15.73 2.24
C GLU A 148 -1.91 -15.90 2.01
N ASP A 149 -1.32 -15.07 1.15
CA ASP A 149 0.10 -15.16 0.79
C ASP A 149 0.93 -13.94 1.21
N GLY A 150 0.28 -12.92 1.78
CA GLY A 150 0.91 -11.70 2.25
C GLY A 150 1.43 -10.82 1.12
N THR A 151 0.81 -10.87 -0.05
CA THR A 151 1.19 -10.06 -1.21
C THR A 151 0.22 -8.93 -1.48
N TYR A 152 0.67 -7.91 -2.18
CA TYR A 152 -0.18 -6.96 -2.88
C TYR A 152 -0.22 -7.29 -4.37
N ALA A 153 -1.42 -7.27 -4.94
CA ALA A 153 -1.67 -7.58 -6.33
C ALA A 153 -2.27 -6.40 -7.08
N VAL A 154 -1.90 -6.24 -8.34
CA VAL A 154 -2.50 -5.27 -9.27
C VAL A 154 -2.77 -5.91 -10.62
N LEU A 155 -3.68 -5.31 -11.38
CA LEU A 155 -3.80 -5.49 -12.82
C LEU A 155 -3.26 -4.25 -13.52
N ALA A 156 -2.29 -4.43 -14.41
CA ALA A 156 -1.71 -3.35 -15.20
C ALA A 156 -2.00 -3.60 -16.69
N GLY A 157 -2.72 -2.67 -17.33
CA GLY A 157 -3.01 -2.69 -18.74
C GLY A 157 -2.07 -1.73 -19.51
N VAL A 158 -1.54 -2.19 -20.63
CA VAL A 158 -0.77 -1.38 -21.59
C VAL A 158 -1.28 -1.62 -23.00
N ARG A 159 -1.12 -0.64 -23.91
CA ARG A 159 -1.49 -0.84 -25.31
C ARG A 159 -0.61 -1.92 -25.96
N ARG A 160 -1.21 -2.70 -26.83
CA ARG A 160 -0.49 -3.63 -27.70
C ARG A 160 0.44 -2.84 -28.61
N LYS A 161 1.52 -3.49 -29.06
CA LYS A 161 2.51 -2.91 -29.98
C LYS A 161 2.33 -3.39 -31.41
N ASP A 162 1.63 -4.51 -31.61
CA ASP A 162 1.41 -5.18 -32.90
C ASP A 162 0.06 -4.84 -33.53
N ALA A 163 -0.93 -4.44 -32.74
CA ALA A 163 -2.30 -4.13 -33.18
C ALA A 163 -3.02 -3.26 -32.16
N ASP A 164 -4.23 -2.79 -32.49
CA ASP A 164 -5.10 -2.14 -31.51
C ASP A 164 -5.61 -3.16 -30.50
N GLY A 165 -5.72 -2.70 -29.24
CA GLY A 165 -6.09 -3.51 -28.09
C GLY A 165 -5.14 -3.29 -26.92
N ALA A 166 -5.23 -4.19 -25.92
CA ALA A 166 -4.45 -4.11 -24.72
C ALA A 166 -3.79 -5.45 -24.36
N VAL A 167 -2.65 -5.37 -23.68
CA VAL A 167 -2.08 -6.46 -22.88
C VAL A 167 -2.27 -6.08 -21.43
N VAL A 168 -2.93 -6.95 -20.68
CA VAL A 168 -3.18 -6.80 -19.25
C VAL A 168 -2.45 -7.88 -18.50
N ILE A 169 -1.69 -7.49 -17.51
CA ILE A 169 -0.94 -8.41 -16.66
C ILE A 169 -1.45 -8.37 -15.24
N GLY A 170 -1.48 -9.53 -14.59
CA GLY A 170 -1.55 -9.63 -13.12
C GLY A 170 -0.12 -9.68 -12.56
N TYR A 171 0.17 -8.83 -11.61
CA TYR A 171 1.46 -8.77 -10.92
C TYR A 171 1.26 -8.65 -9.41
N ASN A 172 2.00 -9.44 -8.64
CA ASN A 172 2.00 -9.38 -7.18
C ASN A 172 3.43 -9.31 -6.64
N THR A 173 3.58 -8.75 -5.44
CA THR A 173 4.85 -8.66 -4.73
C THR A 173 4.64 -8.64 -3.21
N LYS A 174 5.63 -9.18 -2.48
CA LYS A 174 5.73 -9.06 -1.02
C LYS A 174 6.47 -7.80 -0.60
N ASP A 175 7.29 -7.24 -1.48
CA ASP A 175 8.12 -6.07 -1.15
C ASP A 175 7.26 -4.84 -0.83
N TYR A 176 6.17 -4.63 -1.57
CA TYR A 176 5.21 -3.57 -1.27
C TYR A 176 4.53 -3.79 0.09
N ALA A 177 4.11 -5.03 0.39
CA ALA A 177 3.49 -5.38 1.67
C ALA A 177 4.43 -5.12 2.86
N ALA A 178 5.73 -5.35 2.71
CA ALA A 178 6.71 -5.11 3.77
C ALA A 178 6.79 -3.64 4.20
N VAL A 179 6.48 -2.69 3.30
CA VAL A 179 6.47 -1.26 3.60
C VAL A 179 5.14 -0.80 4.17
N THR A 180 4.02 -1.30 3.63
CA THR A 180 2.67 -0.82 3.98
C THR A 180 2.00 -1.57 5.12
N GLY A 181 2.42 -2.81 5.39
CA GLY A 181 1.93 -3.66 6.49
C GLY A 181 2.53 -3.35 7.86
N THR A 182 3.32 -2.28 7.99
CA THR A 182 3.96 -1.91 9.25
C THR A 182 2.93 -1.48 10.28
N ASP A 183 3.08 -1.97 11.52
CA ASP A 183 2.32 -1.48 12.67
C ASP A 183 2.86 -0.10 13.11
N LEU A 184 2.28 0.94 12.53
CA LEU A 184 2.74 2.32 12.73
C LEU A 184 2.68 2.77 14.18
N ALA A 185 1.68 2.32 14.94
CA ALA A 185 1.56 2.71 16.34
C ALA A 185 2.77 2.24 17.17
N LYS A 186 3.31 1.04 16.89
CA LYS A 186 4.53 0.56 17.55
C LYS A 186 5.74 1.44 17.24
N LEU A 187 5.84 1.90 16.01
CA LEU A 187 6.93 2.81 15.61
C LEU A 187 6.76 4.19 16.24
N CYS A 188 5.52 4.66 16.45
CA CYS A 188 5.23 5.94 17.10
C CYS A 188 5.49 5.94 18.61
N GLY A 189 5.59 4.77 19.24
CA GLY A 189 5.92 4.63 20.66
C GLY A 189 4.79 4.08 21.53
N ALA A 190 4.94 4.20 22.85
CA ALA A 190 3.95 3.73 23.81
C ALA A 190 2.69 4.62 23.79
N ASN A 191 1.53 3.99 23.99
CA ASN A 191 0.23 4.66 24.04
C ASN A 191 -0.08 5.52 22.80
N ALA A 192 0.37 5.09 21.63
CA ALA A 192 0.06 5.72 20.37
C ALA A 192 -1.15 5.05 19.70
N VAL A 193 -2.01 5.86 19.08
CA VAL A 193 -3.11 5.41 18.21
C VAL A 193 -2.96 6.10 16.87
N VAL A 194 -2.86 5.34 15.80
CA VAL A 194 -2.81 5.85 14.43
C VAL A 194 -4.18 5.70 13.79
N ILE A 195 -4.69 6.80 13.27
CA ILE A 195 -6.00 6.91 12.63
C ILE A 195 -5.80 7.15 11.14
N LYS A 196 -6.61 6.47 10.34
CA LYS A 196 -6.76 6.72 8.90
C LYS A 196 -8.25 6.74 8.55
N ASP A 197 -8.68 7.75 7.80
CA ASP A 197 -10.07 7.90 7.34
C ASP A 197 -11.12 7.78 8.47
N GLY A 198 -10.78 8.27 9.68
CA GLY A 198 -11.65 8.23 10.87
C GLY A 198 -11.69 6.89 11.60
N ALA A 199 -10.94 5.89 11.15
CA ALA A 199 -10.84 4.58 11.82
C ALA A 199 -9.43 4.35 12.38
N VAL A 200 -9.33 3.54 13.44
CA VAL A 200 -8.06 3.12 14.05
C VAL A 200 -7.34 2.18 13.06
N LEU A 201 -6.20 2.62 12.52
CA LEU A 201 -5.34 1.79 11.69
C LEU A 201 -4.48 0.84 12.55
N SER A 202 -3.87 1.38 13.60
CA SER A 202 -3.09 0.60 14.57
C SER A 202 -3.02 1.31 15.92
N SER A 203 -2.78 0.57 17.01
CA SER A 203 -2.69 1.11 18.36
C SER A 203 -1.72 0.33 19.23
N THR A 204 -1.00 1.05 20.10
CA THR A 204 -0.27 0.51 21.25
C THR A 204 -0.97 0.86 22.57
N LEU A 205 -2.06 1.63 22.53
CA LEU A 205 -2.86 1.92 23.72
C LEU A 205 -3.71 0.70 24.09
N GLU A 206 -3.54 0.22 25.31
CA GLU A 206 -4.25 -0.97 25.80
C GLU A 206 -5.78 -0.81 25.69
N GLY A 207 -6.45 -1.83 25.16
CA GLY A 207 -7.90 -1.85 24.99
C GLY A 207 -8.40 -1.22 23.68
N VAL A 208 -7.54 -0.57 22.90
CA VAL A 208 -7.89 0.00 21.58
C VAL A 208 -7.60 -1.01 20.48
N LYS A 209 -8.61 -1.34 19.70
CA LYS A 209 -8.51 -2.31 18.59
C LYS A 209 -8.40 -1.60 17.23
N ALA A 210 -7.72 -2.22 16.28
CA ALA A 210 -7.78 -1.81 14.90
C ALA A 210 -9.24 -1.84 14.38
N GLU A 211 -9.53 -0.99 13.39
CA GLU A 211 -10.85 -0.76 12.78
C GLU A 211 -11.88 -0.11 13.72
N GLY A 212 -11.52 0.17 15.00
CA GLY A 212 -12.34 0.97 15.92
C GLY A 212 -12.54 2.40 15.40
N LYS A 213 -13.63 3.03 15.83
CA LYS A 213 -13.95 4.42 15.45
C LYS A 213 -13.46 5.41 16.51
N LEU A 214 -13.38 6.69 16.14
CA LEU A 214 -13.04 7.77 17.09
C LEU A 214 -14.02 7.84 18.27
N GLU A 215 -15.29 7.58 18.00
CA GLU A 215 -16.34 7.60 19.04
C GLU A 215 -16.11 6.52 20.11
N ASP A 216 -15.49 5.39 19.75
CA ASP A 216 -15.14 4.31 20.68
C ASP A 216 -14.04 4.75 21.67
N LEU A 217 -13.29 5.80 21.32
CA LEU A 217 -12.28 6.44 22.15
C LEU A 217 -12.85 7.65 22.92
N GLY A 218 -14.15 7.91 22.81
CA GLY A 218 -14.82 9.05 23.41
C GLY A 218 -14.38 10.40 22.86
N ILE A 219 -13.91 10.44 21.63
CA ILE A 219 -13.42 11.65 20.95
C ILE A 219 -14.15 11.90 19.63
N SER A 220 -14.19 13.15 19.23
CA SER A 220 -14.70 13.60 17.94
C SER A 220 -13.57 14.09 17.02
N ALA A 221 -13.86 14.30 15.76
CA ALA A 221 -12.91 14.91 14.82
C ALA A 221 -12.48 16.34 15.23
N ASP A 222 -13.31 17.06 15.99
CA ASP A 222 -12.96 18.40 16.50
C ASP A 222 -12.01 18.33 17.70
N ASP A 223 -12.03 17.25 18.47
CA ASP A 223 -11.07 17.05 19.55
C ASP A 223 -9.64 16.92 19.02
N LEU A 224 -9.47 16.31 17.86
CA LEU A 224 -8.16 16.16 17.21
C LEU A 224 -7.49 17.48 16.82
N LYS A 225 -8.25 18.59 16.79
CA LYS A 225 -7.76 19.95 16.47
C LYS A 225 -7.35 20.74 17.71
N LYS A 226 -7.63 20.22 18.91
CA LYS A 226 -7.29 20.87 20.18
C LYS A 226 -5.83 20.62 20.55
N ASP A 227 -5.24 21.53 21.32
CA ASP A 227 -3.88 21.36 21.83
C ASP A 227 -3.75 20.13 22.74
N SER A 228 -4.81 19.80 23.46
CA SER A 228 -4.94 18.57 24.23
C SER A 228 -6.42 18.20 24.44
N PHE A 229 -6.66 16.92 24.65
CA PHE A 229 -8.00 16.38 24.91
C PHE A 229 -7.91 15.09 25.75
N THR A 230 -9.05 14.49 26.05
CA THR A 230 -9.10 13.24 26.83
C THR A 230 -9.55 12.09 25.93
N VAL A 231 -8.79 11.00 25.93
CA VAL A 231 -9.16 9.72 25.34
C VAL A 231 -9.70 8.82 26.43
N LYS A 232 -10.81 8.15 26.18
CA LYS A 232 -11.43 7.18 27.09
C LYS A 232 -11.36 5.78 26.50
N VAL A 233 -10.85 4.83 27.30
CA VAL A 233 -10.81 3.41 26.91
C VAL A 233 -11.33 2.59 28.09
N GLY A 234 -12.56 2.12 27.99
CA GLY A 234 -13.28 1.53 29.14
C GLY A 234 -13.40 2.55 30.24
N ASP A 235 -12.98 2.17 31.47
CA ASP A 235 -13.02 3.03 32.63
C ASP A 235 -11.78 3.93 32.81
N LYS A 236 -10.80 3.81 31.92
CA LYS A 236 -9.56 4.59 31.97
C LYS A 236 -9.68 5.87 31.13
N SER A 237 -9.10 6.95 31.61
CA SER A 237 -9.02 8.23 30.92
C SER A 237 -7.56 8.66 30.82
N TYR A 238 -7.17 9.10 29.63
CA TYR A 238 -5.80 9.50 29.29
C TYR A 238 -5.80 10.94 28.76
N SER A 239 -4.86 11.75 29.21
CA SER A 239 -4.55 13.01 28.53
C SER A 239 -3.95 12.68 27.16
N ALA A 240 -4.33 13.40 26.13
CA ALA A 240 -3.87 13.11 24.79
C ALA A 240 -3.60 14.39 23.97
N VAL A 241 -2.70 14.25 23.03
CA VAL A 241 -2.41 15.23 21.98
C VAL A 241 -2.47 14.53 20.64
N ALA A 242 -2.85 15.24 19.57
CA ALA A 242 -2.88 14.68 18.22
C ALA A 242 -2.11 15.53 17.25
N SER A 243 -1.68 14.89 16.15
CA SER A 243 -1.16 15.59 14.98
C SER A 243 -1.46 14.81 13.71
N THR A 244 -1.68 15.53 12.62
CA THR A 244 -2.05 14.95 11.32
C THR A 244 -0.98 15.24 10.28
N LYS A 245 -0.66 14.23 9.48
CA LYS A 245 0.23 14.34 8.32
C LYS A 245 -0.30 13.51 7.16
N GLY A 246 -0.70 14.19 6.08
CA GLY A 246 -1.40 13.55 4.97
C GLY A 246 -2.78 13.03 5.41
N ASP A 247 -3.05 11.77 5.16
CA ASP A 247 -4.26 11.04 5.53
C ASP A 247 -4.17 10.32 6.90
N LEU A 248 -3.03 10.44 7.58
CA LEU A 248 -2.79 9.81 8.87
C LEU A 248 -2.82 10.82 10.01
N THR A 249 -3.50 10.47 11.09
CA THR A 249 -3.47 11.21 12.36
C THR A 249 -2.89 10.30 13.44
N VAL A 250 -1.94 10.80 14.21
CA VAL A 250 -1.43 10.12 15.40
C VAL A 250 -1.97 10.80 16.66
N ILE A 251 -2.43 9.99 17.60
CA ILE A 251 -2.79 10.38 18.96
C ILE A 251 -1.75 9.79 19.89
N CYS A 252 -1.14 10.62 20.73
CA CYS A 252 -0.26 10.20 21.80
C CYS A 252 -0.97 10.44 23.12
N ALA A 253 -1.14 9.38 23.93
CA ALA A 253 -1.87 9.39 25.19
C ALA A 253 -0.93 9.10 26.38
N GLY A 254 -1.24 9.68 27.57
CA GLY A 254 -0.45 9.49 28.77
C GLY A 254 -1.15 9.89 30.05
#